data_c93d49d48cab931816bbec847307fe68
#
_entry.id   c93d49d48cab931816bbec847307fe68
#
_cell.length_a   1.000
_cell.length_b   1.000
_cell.length_c   1.000
_cell.angle_alpha   90.00
_cell.angle_beta   90.00
_cell.angle_gamma   90.00
#
_symmetry.space_group_name_H-M   'P 1'
#
loop_
_entity.id
_entity.type
_entity.pdbx_description
1 polymer ?
#
loop_
_entity_poly.entity_id
_entity_poly.type
_entity_poly.pdbx_seq_one_letter_code
_entity_poly.pdbx_strand_id
1 'polypeptide(L)'
;MAAEQDSAGGERLASDRVFGVIGGLLLLLGLVYLVRSFLPGGSDTGAGPAVAAVPALSIVSPSAGAELAQPAAVELDAGTALVAGPTGWTAEGRHLHLFAGGTELMATAAEMQHLGGTRYRWTLPRLPAGETTLRLAWSDERHRTIPEGASPTVPVRLR
;
A
#
# COMPACT_ATOMS: atom_id res chain seq x y z
N MET A 1 -13.49 82.25 -31.19
CA MET A 1 -14.52 81.22 -31.43
C MET A 1 -14.00 80.26 -32.45
N ALA A 2 -13.87 79.09 -32.20
CA ALA A 2 -13.38 77.90 -32.90
C ALA A 2 -12.10 77.39 -32.27
N ALA A 3 -11.94 76.15 -31.92
CA ALA A 3 -12.45 74.88 -32.32
C ALA A 3 -12.14 73.86 -31.22
N GLU A 4 -13.13 73.13 -30.89
CA GLU A 4 -13.03 71.97 -30.00
C GLU A 4 -13.70 70.82 -30.72
N GLN A 5 -12.91 70.00 -31.39
CA GLN A 5 -13.28 68.70 -31.93
C GLN A 5 -12.01 68.04 -32.48
N ASP A 6 -11.41 67.15 -31.73
CA ASP A 6 -10.95 65.86 -32.26
C ASP A 6 -10.11 65.10 -31.20
N SER A 7 -10.76 64.34 -30.35
CA SER A 7 -10.03 63.42 -29.47
C SER A 7 -10.79 62.15 -29.13
N ALA A 8 -11.83 61.78 -29.89
CA ALA A 8 -12.64 60.61 -29.57
C ALA A 8 -12.39 59.39 -30.44
N GLY A 9 -11.46 59.47 -31.44
CA GLY A 9 -11.22 58.40 -32.44
C GLY A 9 -10.14 57.38 -32.07
N GLY A 10 -9.21 57.72 -31.16
CA GLY A 10 -8.04 56.90 -30.91
C GLY A 10 -8.21 55.71 -29.95
N GLU A 11 -9.12 55.87 -29.01
CA GLU A 11 -9.24 54.81 -27.96
C GLU A 11 -10.04 53.58 -28.38
N ARG A 12 -10.96 53.71 -29.34
CA ARG A 12 -11.75 52.53 -29.80
C ARG A 12 -10.94 51.56 -30.63
N LEU A 13 -9.98 52.00 -31.42
CA LEU A 13 -9.13 51.13 -32.26
C LEU A 13 -8.11 50.31 -31.46
N ALA A 14 -7.66 50.80 -30.31
CA ALA A 14 -6.77 50.06 -29.43
C ALA A 14 -7.49 48.95 -28.68
N SER A 15 -8.75 49.20 -28.27
CA SER A 15 -9.57 48.20 -27.53
C SER A 15 -9.89 47.00 -28.42
N ASP A 16 -10.30 47.22 -29.68
CA ASP A 16 -10.68 46.13 -30.59
C ASP A 16 -9.52 45.21 -30.95
N ARG A 17 -8.29 45.75 -31.03
CA ARG A 17 -7.10 44.94 -31.29
C ARG A 17 -6.71 44.07 -30.06
N VAL A 18 -6.89 44.58 -28.84
CA VAL A 18 -6.59 43.84 -27.61
C VAL A 18 -7.59 42.69 -27.45
N PHE A 19 -8.86 42.90 -27.66
CA PHE A 19 -9.87 41.84 -27.62
C PHE A 19 -9.67 40.78 -28.70
N GLY A 20 -9.24 41.14 -29.88
CA GLY A 20 -8.93 40.22 -30.97
C GLY A 20 -7.75 39.30 -30.64
N VAL A 21 -6.69 39.83 -30.01
CA VAL A 21 -5.50 39.04 -29.61
C VAL A 21 -5.82 38.08 -28.43
N ILE A 22 -6.56 38.54 -27.46
CA ILE A 22 -6.96 37.70 -26.30
C ILE A 22 -7.91 36.60 -26.77
N GLY A 23 -8.89 36.90 -27.59
CA GLY A 23 -9.82 35.91 -28.15
C GLY A 23 -9.12 34.87 -29.02
N GLY A 24 -8.15 35.30 -29.86
CA GLY A 24 -7.34 34.37 -30.65
C GLY A 24 -6.48 33.46 -29.83
N LEU A 25 -5.88 33.94 -28.75
CA LEU A 25 -5.06 33.13 -27.82
C LEU A 25 -5.90 32.08 -27.08
N LEU A 26 -7.09 32.45 -26.62
CA LEU A 26 -8.00 31.51 -25.96
C LEU A 26 -8.51 30.42 -26.89
N LEU A 27 -8.82 30.78 -28.18
CA LEU A 27 -9.20 29.80 -29.19
C LEU A 27 -8.06 28.83 -29.51
N LEU A 28 -6.83 29.31 -29.59
CA LEU A 28 -5.64 28.49 -29.85
C LEU A 28 -5.38 27.54 -28.67
N LEU A 29 -5.48 28.00 -27.42
CA LEU A 29 -5.37 27.17 -26.22
C LEU A 29 -6.46 26.11 -26.15
N GLY A 30 -7.70 26.46 -26.48
CA GLY A 30 -8.83 25.55 -26.56
C GLY A 30 -8.63 24.48 -27.63
N LEU A 31 -8.12 24.85 -28.79
CA LEU A 31 -7.83 23.91 -29.88
C LEU A 31 -6.69 22.95 -29.53
N VAL A 32 -5.63 23.44 -28.90
CA VAL A 32 -4.51 22.61 -28.43
C VAL A 32 -4.99 21.61 -27.37
N TYR A 33 -5.86 22.03 -26.46
CA TYR A 33 -6.46 21.16 -25.47
C TYR A 33 -7.32 20.07 -26.12
N LEU A 34 -8.15 20.46 -27.08
CA LEU A 34 -9.05 19.56 -27.80
C LEU A 34 -8.27 18.54 -28.65
N VAL A 35 -7.23 18.97 -29.34
CA VAL A 35 -6.36 18.07 -30.14
C VAL A 35 -5.63 17.09 -29.23
N ARG A 36 -5.17 17.53 -28.06
CA ARG A 36 -4.50 16.66 -27.07
C ARG A 36 -5.44 15.59 -26.49
N SER A 37 -6.73 15.89 -26.40
CA SER A 37 -7.77 14.95 -25.93
C SER A 37 -8.12 13.87 -26.94
N PHE A 38 -7.83 14.08 -28.22
CA PHE A 38 -8.14 13.14 -29.31
C PHE A 38 -6.92 12.42 -29.91
N LEU A 39 -5.70 12.76 -29.49
CA LEU A 39 -4.50 11.99 -29.86
C LEU A 39 -4.43 10.71 -29.02
N PRO A 40 -4.64 9.52 -29.61
CA PRO A 40 -4.38 8.28 -28.93
C PRO A 40 -2.85 8.10 -28.86
N GLY A 41 -2.23 8.43 -27.76
CA GLY A 41 -0.79 8.25 -27.64
C GLY A 41 -0.07 9.10 -26.59
N GLY A 42 -0.77 9.59 -25.58
CA GLY A 42 -0.14 9.96 -24.34
C GLY A 42 -0.48 8.90 -23.31
N SER A 43 0.32 7.85 -23.21
CA SER A 43 0.34 7.06 -22.00
C SER A 43 0.86 7.99 -20.90
N ASP A 44 -0.02 8.88 -20.40
CA ASP A 44 0.12 9.28 -19.01
C ASP A 44 -0.06 7.97 -18.24
N THR A 45 1.03 7.23 -18.10
CA THR A 45 1.24 6.42 -16.93
C THR A 45 1.24 7.42 -15.76
N GLY A 46 0.05 7.92 -15.45
CA GLY A 46 -0.26 8.40 -14.14
C GLY A 46 0.08 7.21 -13.26
N ALA A 47 1.29 7.23 -12.69
CA ALA A 47 1.58 6.41 -11.54
C ALA A 47 0.55 6.86 -10.50
N GLY A 48 -0.61 6.20 -10.52
CA GLY A 48 -1.52 6.21 -9.37
C GLY A 48 -0.63 5.91 -8.18
N PRO A 49 -0.95 6.40 -6.99
CA PRO A 49 -0.14 6.11 -5.81
C PRO A 49 0.16 4.62 -5.85
N ALA A 50 1.46 4.28 -5.99
CA ALA A 50 1.90 2.89 -6.07
C ALA A 50 1.32 2.25 -4.81
N VAL A 51 0.35 1.36 -4.98
CA VAL A 51 -0.18 0.60 -3.85
C VAL A 51 1.05 -0.10 -3.29
N ALA A 52 1.47 0.29 -2.09
CA ALA A 52 2.66 -0.28 -1.48
C ALA A 52 2.51 -1.81 -1.51
N ALA A 53 3.47 -2.48 -2.13
CA ALA A 53 3.44 -3.93 -2.25
C ALA A 53 3.32 -4.54 -0.85
N VAL A 54 2.42 -5.52 -0.70
CA VAL A 54 2.28 -6.22 0.58
C VAL A 54 3.57 -7.01 0.84
N PRO A 55 4.26 -6.81 1.98
CA PRO A 55 5.48 -7.53 2.28
C PRO A 55 5.25 -9.04 2.30
N ALA A 56 6.17 -9.80 1.70
CA ALA A 56 6.06 -11.27 1.68
C ALA A 56 6.47 -11.85 3.04
N LEU A 57 5.59 -12.66 3.62
CA LEU A 57 5.84 -13.41 4.84
C LEU A 57 6.45 -14.78 4.52
N SER A 58 7.36 -15.24 5.35
CA SER A 58 7.85 -16.61 5.27
C SER A 58 8.08 -17.22 6.64
N ILE A 59 7.82 -18.53 6.78
CA ILE A 59 8.22 -19.32 7.95
C ILE A 59 9.62 -19.86 7.65
N VAL A 60 10.58 -19.43 8.45
CA VAL A 60 11.99 -19.87 8.35
C VAL A 60 12.20 -21.18 9.11
N SER A 61 11.54 -21.34 10.24
CA SER A 61 11.50 -22.53 11.07
C SER A 61 10.15 -22.59 11.77
N PRO A 62 9.53 -23.78 11.91
CA PRO A 62 10.03 -25.10 11.53
C PRO A 62 9.95 -25.40 10.04
N SER A 63 10.66 -26.44 9.60
CA SER A 63 10.47 -27.03 8.29
C SER A 63 9.23 -27.94 8.26
N ALA A 64 8.75 -28.25 7.05
CA ALA A 64 7.63 -29.17 6.86
C ALA A 64 7.92 -30.54 7.45
N GLY A 65 6.95 -31.12 8.16
CA GLY A 65 7.05 -32.42 8.81
C GLY A 65 7.77 -32.40 10.16
N ALA A 66 8.19 -31.24 10.66
CA ALA A 66 8.85 -31.14 11.97
C ALA A 66 7.92 -31.52 13.13
N GLU A 67 8.50 -32.15 14.14
CA GLU A 67 7.84 -32.41 15.42
C GLU A 67 8.27 -31.36 16.45
N LEU A 68 7.32 -30.67 17.02
CA LEU A 68 7.54 -29.53 17.91
C LEU A 68 7.06 -29.84 19.34
N ALA A 69 7.99 -29.75 20.30
CA ALA A 69 7.62 -29.72 21.71
C ALA A 69 6.93 -28.39 22.04
N GLN A 70 6.00 -28.39 22.96
CA GLN A 70 5.31 -27.20 23.42
C GLN A 70 5.83 -26.61 24.70
N PRO A 71 5.96 -25.27 24.85
CA PRO A 71 5.52 -24.25 23.88
C PRO A 71 6.40 -24.26 22.63
N ALA A 72 5.77 -24.27 21.47
CA ALA A 72 6.47 -24.27 20.18
C ALA A 72 6.92 -22.85 19.80
N ALA A 73 8.01 -22.77 19.04
CA ALA A 73 8.47 -21.49 18.50
C ALA A 73 8.51 -21.53 16.97
N VAL A 74 8.14 -20.41 16.36
CA VAL A 74 8.20 -20.18 14.92
C VAL A 74 9.18 -19.04 14.65
N GLU A 75 10.19 -19.29 13.83
CA GLU A 75 10.99 -18.21 13.26
C GLU A 75 10.40 -17.80 11.93
N LEU A 76 10.25 -16.51 11.77
CA LEU A 76 9.63 -15.92 10.57
C LEU A 76 10.46 -14.77 10.02
N ASP A 77 10.31 -14.54 8.74
CA ASP A 77 10.72 -13.31 8.07
C ASP A 77 9.46 -12.57 7.64
N ALA A 78 9.30 -11.34 8.11
CA ALA A 78 8.15 -10.51 7.82
C ALA A 78 8.29 -9.69 6.53
N GLY A 79 9.47 -9.72 5.89
CA GLY A 79 9.77 -8.90 4.70
C GLY A 79 9.83 -7.39 4.99
N THR A 80 9.53 -6.99 6.23
CA THR A 80 9.53 -5.60 6.71
C THR A 80 9.75 -5.57 8.22
N ALA A 81 10.08 -4.39 8.75
CA ALA A 81 10.17 -4.19 10.19
C ALA A 81 8.77 -4.18 10.82
N LEU A 82 8.59 -4.93 11.91
CA LEU A 82 7.36 -4.94 12.69
C LEU A 82 7.44 -4.00 13.88
N VAL A 83 6.31 -3.44 14.25
CA VAL A 83 6.13 -2.61 15.45
C VAL A 83 5.17 -3.30 16.39
N ALA A 84 5.59 -3.48 17.65
CA ALA A 84 4.71 -3.99 18.70
C ALA A 84 3.69 -2.92 19.09
N GLY A 85 2.42 -3.30 19.12
CA GLY A 85 1.31 -2.44 19.51
C GLY A 85 0.38 -3.14 20.51
N PRO A 86 -0.64 -2.43 21.01
CA PRO A 86 -1.60 -2.99 21.95
C PRO A 86 -2.45 -4.12 21.35
N THR A 87 -2.60 -4.14 20.04
CA THR A 87 -3.38 -5.13 19.29
C THR A 87 -2.51 -6.14 18.52
N GLY A 88 -1.26 -6.34 18.97
CA GLY A 88 -0.33 -7.25 18.30
C GLY A 88 0.80 -6.56 17.54
N TRP A 89 1.44 -7.29 16.64
CA TRP A 89 2.54 -6.79 15.82
C TRP A 89 2.06 -6.36 14.45
N THR A 90 2.47 -5.16 14.04
CA THR A 90 1.95 -4.50 12.83
C THR A 90 3.07 -3.98 11.94
N ALA A 91 2.76 -3.81 10.67
CA ALA A 91 3.55 -3.06 9.70
C ALA A 91 2.61 -2.34 8.74
N GLU A 92 2.80 -1.03 8.57
CA GLU A 92 2.04 -0.22 7.60
C GLU A 92 0.51 -0.39 7.70
N GLY A 93 -0.04 -0.42 8.93
CA GLY A 93 -1.47 -0.58 9.17
C GLY A 93 -2.00 -2.02 9.01
N ARG A 94 -1.12 -3.00 8.79
CA ARG A 94 -1.49 -4.42 8.73
C ARG A 94 -1.07 -5.14 9.99
N HIS A 95 -1.87 -6.09 10.44
CA HIS A 95 -1.56 -6.97 11.58
C HIS A 95 -0.95 -8.28 11.10
N LEU A 96 0.07 -8.77 11.83
CA LEU A 96 0.62 -10.10 11.59
C LEU A 96 -0.20 -11.15 12.33
N HIS A 97 -0.72 -12.12 11.59
CA HIS A 97 -1.45 -13.27 12.12
C HIS A 97 -0.73 -14.58 11.78
N LEU A 98 -0.84 -15.55 12.68
CA LEU A 98 -0.42 -16.93 12.45
C LEU A 98 -1.66 -17.82 12.56
N PHE A 99 -1.86 -18.66 11.56
CA PHE A 99 -2.88 -19.69 11.56
C PHE A 99 -2.23 -21.04 11.90
N ALA A 100 -2.70 -21.66 12.98
CA ALA A 100 -2.33 -23.02 13.36
C ALA A 100 -3.53 -23.93 13.13
N GLY A 101 -3.58 -24.60 11.97
CA GLY A 101 -4.80 -25.27 11.49
C GLY A 101 -5.95 -24.26 11.34
N GLY A 102 -7.02 -24.47 12.11
CA GLY A 102 -8.18 -23.55 12.15
C GLY A 102 -8.10 -22.46 13.23
N THR A 103 -7.01 -22.40 14.00
CA THR A 103 -6.85 -21.41 15.09
C THR A 103 -6.06 -20.22 14.58
N GLU A 104 -6.62 -19.04 14.71
CA GLU A 104 -5.98 -17.78 14.42
C GLU A 104 -5.33 -17.19 15.68
N LEU A 105 -4.08 -16.78 15.56
CA LEU A 105 -3.26 -16.24 16.64
C LEU A 105 -2.70 -14.88 16.29
N MET A 106 -2.64 -14.00 17.28
CA MET A 106 -1.93 -12.72 17.25
C MET A 106 -0.88 -12.71 18.36
N ALA A 107 0.36 -12.37 18.03
CA ALA A 107 1.43 -12.31 19.02
C ALA A 107 1.27 -11.10 19.93
N THR A 108 1.41 -11.31 21.21
CA THR A 108 1.64 -10.21 22.17
C THR A 108 3.11 -9.75 22.10
N ALA A 109 3.41 -8.60 22.68
CA ALA A 109 4.78 -8.10 22.71
C ALA A 109 5.75 -9.06 23.44
N ALA A 110 5.26 -9.82 24.42
CA ALA A 110 6.07 -10.78 25.20
C ALA A 110 6.35 -12.09 24.45
N GLU A 111 5.51 -12.45 23.47
CA GLU A 111 5.60 -13.72 22.75
C GLU A 111 6.54 -13.64 21.54
N MET A 112 6.84 -12.44 21.07
CA MET A 112 7.66 -12.25 19.89
C MET A 112 8.98 -11.53 20.20
N GLN A 113 10.08 -12.11 19.76
CA GLN A 113 11.43 -11.58 19.88
C GLN A 113 11.96 -11.17 18.50
N HIS A 114 12.51 -9.96 18.40
CA HIS A 114 13.22 -9.52 17.22
C HIS A 114 14.61 -10.16 17.13
N LEU A 115 14.93 -10.80 16.02
CA LEU A 115 16.20 -11.48 15.79
C LEU A 115 17.19 -10.66 14.94
N GLY A 116 16.76 -9.52 14.42
CA GLY A 116 17.52 -8.65 13.54
C GLY A 116 16.90 -8.54 12.13
N GLY A 117 17.03 -7.36 11.52
CA GLY A 117 16.42 -7.08 10.21
C GLY A 117 14.90 -7.26 10.24
N THR A 118 14.41 -8.14 9.38
CA THR A 118 12.98 -8.45 9.26
C THR A 118 12.60 -9.78 9.91
N ARG A 119 13.54 -10.39 10.67
CA ARG A 119 13.38 -11.71 11.27
C ARG A 119 12.92 -11.62 12.72
N TYR A 120 11.98 -12.52 13.07
CA TYR A 120 11.39 -12.60 14.41
C TYR A 120 11.24 -14.06 14.83
N ARG A 121 11.21 -14.29 16.15
CA ARG A 121 10.86 -15.56 16.77
C ARG A 121 9.58 -15.37 17.57
N TRP A 122 8.56 -16.15 17.25
CA TRP A 122 7.28 -16.15 17.95
C TRP A 122 7.13 -17.42 18.76
N THR A 123 7.04 -17.28 20.09
CA THR A 123 6.71 -18.39 20.99
C THR A 123 5.19 -18.54 21.02
N LEU A 124 4.69 -19.65 20.50
CA LEU A 124 3.26 -19.89 20.39
C LEU A 124 2.67 -20.27 21.76
N PRO A 125 1.42 -19.88 22.05
CA PRO A 125 0.70 -20.43 23.18
C PRO A 125 0.56 -21.95 23.01
N ARG A 126 0.21 -22.63 24.10
CA ARG A 126 -0.02 -24.07 24.03
C ARG A 126 -1.24 -24.38 23.17
N LEU A 127 -1.06 -25.22 22.16
CA LEU A 127 -2.06 -25.64 21.19
C LEU A 127 -2.41 -27.12 21.38
N PRO A 128 -3.53 -27.62 20.82
CA PRO A 128 -3.83 -29.05 20.82
C PRO A 128 -2.69 -29.85 20.18
N ALA A 129 -2.28 -30.96 20.82
CA ALA A 129 -1.29 -31.85 20.26
C ALA A 129 -1.84 -32.58 19.02
N GLY A 130 -0.98 -32.92 18.09
CA GLY A 130 -1.34 -33.61 16.86
C GLY A 130 -0.79 -32.95 15.61
N GLU A 131 -1.23 -33.42 14.47
CA GLU A 131 -0.86 -32.84 13.18
C GLU A 131 -1.62 -31.53 12.95
N THR A 132 -0.92 -30.51 12.49
CA THR A 132 -1.46 -29.21 12.18
C THR A 132 -0.66 -28.55 11.06
N THR A 133 -1.13 -27.41 10.61
CA THR A 133 -0.42 -26.58 9.62
C THR A 133 -0.19 -25.20 10.19
N LEU A 134 0.97 -24.62 9.88
CA LEU A 134 1.29 -23.23 10.23
C LEU A 134 1.29 -22.37 8.96
N ARG A 135 0.69 -21.20 9.02
CA ARG A 135 0.70 -20.22 7.95
C ARG A 135 0.67 -18.82 8.54
N LEU A 136 1.49 -17.92 8.01
CA LEU A 136 1.45 -16.50 8.33
C LEU A 136 0.62 -15.76 7.28
N ALA A 137 -0.11 -14.74 7.72
CA ALA A 137 -0.80 -13.83 6.81
C ALA A 137 -0.88 -12.43 7.43
N TRP A 138 -0.99 -11.44 6.59
CA TRP A 138 -1.39 -10.10 6.99
C TRP A 138 -2.90 -10.02 7.14
N SER A 139 -3.35 -9.18 8.05
CA SER A 139 -4.76 -8.79 8.19
C SER A 139 -4.90 -7.27 8.17
N ASP A 140 -6.01 -6.78 7.65
CA ASP A 140 -6.34 -5.35 7.70
C ASP A 140 -6.81 -4.92 9.12
N GLU A 141 -7.10 -3.63 9.28
CA GLU A 141 -7.60 -3.06 10.54
C GLU A 141 -8.93 -3.68 11.02
N ARG A 142 -9.65 -4.38 10.14
CA ARG A 142 -10.89 -5.10 10.46
C ARG A 142 -10.64 -6.59 10.68
N HIS A 143 -9.39 -7.00 10.83
CA HIS A 143 -8.96 -8.41 10.97
C HIS A 143 -9.36 -9.31 9.79
N ARG A 144 -9.51 -8.75 8.58
CA ARG A 144 -9.73 -9.55 7.37
C ARG A 144 -8.38 -9.93 6.80
N THR A 145 -8.19 -11.22 6.59
CA THR A 145 -6.96 -11.76 6.01
C THR A 145 -6.69 -11.18 4.62
N ILE A 146 -5.47 -10.73 4.41
CA ILE A 146 -4.94 -10.28 3.12
C ILE A 146 -4.21 -11.47 2.49
N PRO A 147 -4.69 -12.03 1.36
CA PRO A 147 -4.05 -13.18 0.73
C PRO A 147 -2.65 -12.89 0.20
N GLU A 148 -2.45 -11.65 -0.27
CA GLU A 148 -1.18 -11.19 -0.79
C GLU A 148 -0.12 -11.14 0.32
N GLY A 149 1.07 -11.64 0.01
CA GLY A 149 2.18 -11.70 0.96
C GLY A 149 2.07 -12.79 2.02
N ALA A 150 1.01 -13.62 2.03
CA ALA A 150 0.91 -14.73 2.96
C ALA A 150 2.00 -15.77 2.71
N SER A 151 2.48 -16.42 3.79
CA SER A 151 3.48 -17.48 3.68
C SER A 151 2.89 -18.76 3.05
N PRO A 152 3.73 -19.63 2.48
CA PRO A 152 3.37 -21.02 2.25
C PRO A 152 2.89 -21.68 3.55
N THR A 153 2.03 -22.67 3.43
CA THR A 153 1.58 -23.50 4.56
C THR A 153 2.64 -24.55 4.89
N VAL A 154 2.98 -24.68 6.17
CA VAL A 154 3.98 -25.61 6.68
C VAL A 154 3.30 -26.65 7.56
N PRO A 155 3.19 -27.92 7.16
CA PRO A 155 2.66 -28.99 8.01
C PRO A 155 3.66 -29.34 9.13
N VAL A 156 3.17 -29.52 10.34
CA VAL A 156 3.96 -29.87 11.53
C VAL A 156 3.16 -30.79 12.46
N ARG A 157 3.85 -31.44 13.42
CA ARG A 157 3.24 -32.19 14.51
C ARG A 157 3.56 -31.54 15.85
N LEU A 158 2.54 -31.18 16.63
CA LEU A 158 2.68 -30.66 18.01
C LEU A 158 2.62 -31.82 19.01
N ARG A 159 3.49 -31.79 20.02
CA ARG A 159 3.55 -32.78 21.12
C ARG A 159 3.28 -32.17 22.48
#